data_50d29dfe85144a0a39da978aa7a53916
#
_entry.id   50d29dfe85144a0a39da978aa7a53916
#
_cell.length_a   1.000
_cell.length_b   1.000
_cell.length_c   1.000
_cell.angle_alpha   90.00
_cell.angle_beta   90.00
_cell.angle_gamma   90.00
#
_symmetry.space_group_name_H-M   'P 1'
#
loop_
_entity.id
_entity.type
_entity.pdbx_description
1 polymer ?
#
loop_
_entity_poly.entity_id
_entity_poly.type
_entity_poly.pdbx_seq_one_letter_code
_entity_poly.pdbx_strand_id
1 'polypeptide(L)'
;KPKPDTYKYNGNFFWKIGKSRKYKKGHLHRTLFNDYPICIYRDKNSKINAISDICTHRGASLSYGKLMNNNCVQCPYHGWEYEKGLIKCIPGNPTLKGDFGVPMFKTHEENGDIYICPTYDINSKNGIKANNSIYIPPEAHDESFVRIYGNKHIRRPNQMITENVLDMMHISYVHT
;
A
#
# COMPACT_ATOMS: atom_id res chain seq x y z
N LYS A 1 5.64 -7.46 -19.50
CA LYS A 1 5.41 -6.93 -18.13
C LYS A 1 6.48 -7.53 -17.24
N PRO A 2 7.26 -6.74 -16.48
CA PRO A 2 8.24 -7.30 -15.56
C PRO A 2 7.50 -8.13 -14.51
N LYS A 3 8.02 -9.32 -14.21
CA LYS A 3 7.46 -10.17 -13.15
C LYS A 3 7.65 -9.49 -11.79
N PRO A 4 6.68 -9.60 -10.87
CA PRO A 4 6.78 -8.98 -9.54
C PRO A 4 8.01 -9.36 -8.73
N ASP A 5 8.64 -10.49 -9.05
CA ASP A 5 9.76 -11.09 -8.31
C ASP A 5 11.11 -10.40 -8.55
N THR A 6 11.20 -9.43 -9.45
CA THR A 6 12.47 -8.77 -9.78
C THR A 6 12.77 -7.52 -8.95
N TYR A 7 11.80 -7.02 -8.18
CA TYR A 7 12.02 -5.88 -7.31
C TYR A 7 12.39 -6.34 -5.90
N LYS A 8 13.66 -6.69 -5.70
CA LYS A 8 14.23 -6.80 -4.34
C LYS A 8 14.34 -5.41 -3.75
N TYR A 9 13.28 -4.95 -3.08
CA TYR A 9 13.37 -3.79 -2.22
C TYR A 9 14.20 -4.15 -0.99
N ASN A 10 15.45 -3.74 -0.97
CA ASN A 10 16.35 -3.88 0.17
C ASN A 10 16.02 -2.89 1.29
N GLY A 11 14.74 -2.67 1.60
CA GLY A 11 14.41 -1.68 2.61
C GLY A 11 13.05 -1.90 3.25
N ASN A 12 13.06 -2.00 4.56
CA ASN A 12 11.88 -1.96 5.44
C ASN A 12 11.37 -0.51 5.57
N PHE A 13 11.37 0.26 4.49
CA PHE A 13 10.96 1.66 4.50
C PHE A 13 9.48 1.81 4.23
N PHE A 14 8.89 2.83 4.86
CA PHE A 14 7.53 3.23 4.59
C PHE A 14 7.48 4.23 3.43
N TRP A 15 6.58 3.99 2.49
CA TRP A 15 6.36 4.81 1.31
C TRP A 15 4.99 5.46 1.37
N LYS A 16 4.94 6.76 1.14
CA LYS A 16 3.69 7.50 1.06
C LYS A 16 2.86 7.05 -0.14
N ILE A 17 1.59 6.72 0.12
CA ILE A 17 0.65 6.28 -0.92
C ILE A 17 -0.53 7.21 -1.11
N GLY A 18 -0.72 8.17 -0.22
CA GLY A 18 -1.76 9.18 -0.38
C GLY A 18 -2.15 9.90 0.89
N LYS A 19 -3.08 10.84 0.74
CA LYS A 19 -3.67 11.57 1.86
C LYS A 19 -4.70 10.72 2.60
N SER A 20 -4.67 10.74 3.93
CA SER A 20 -5.58 10.01 4.81
C SER A 20 -7.05 10.25 4.48
N ARG A 21 -7.42 11.50 4.18
CA ARG A 21 -8.79 11.91 3.82
C ARG A 21 -9.37 11.20 2.60
N LYS A 22 -8.52 10.64 1.73
CA LYS A 22 -8.94 9.87 0.54
C LYS A 22 -9.58 8.53 0.93
N TYR A 23 -9.12 7.93 2.03
CA TYR A 23 -9.48 6.57 2.42
C TYR A 23 -10.61 6.60 3.47
N LYS A 24 -11.85 6.66 2.99
CA LYS A 24 -13.05 6.77 3.84
C LYS A 24 -13.39 5.43 4.48
N LYS A 25 -13.93 5.48 5.71
CA LYS A 25 -14.46 4.31 6.41
C LYS A 25 -15.61 3.65 5.62
N GLY A 26 -15.66 2.32 5.64
CA GLY A 26 -16.69 1.54 4.94
C GLY A 26 -16.46 1.38 3.44
N HIS A 27 -15.39 1.94 2.89
CA HIS A 27 -15.06 1.85 1.48
C HIS A 27 -13.74 1.11 1.25
N LEU A 28 -13.68 0.37 0.15
CA LEU A 28 -12.45 -0.21 -0.38
C LEU A 28 -11.89 0.73 -1.45
N HIS A 29 -10.57 0.94 -1.42
CA HIS A 29 -9.90 1.86 -2.34
C HIS A 29 -8.75 1.15 -3.04
N ARG A 30 -8.74 1.22 -4.38
CA ARG A 30 -7.60 0.76 -5.16
C ARG A 30 -6.53 1.83 -5.23
N THR A 31 -5.29 1.41 -4.99
CA THR A 31 -4.09 2.24 -5.16
C THR A 31 -3.02 1.40 -5.85
N LEU A 32 -2.20 2.01 -6.69
CA LEU A 32 -1.04 1.36 -7.30
C LEU A 32 0.22 1.77 -6.54
N PHE A 33 1.05 0.79 -6.23
CA PHE A 33 2.41 0.99 -5.75
C PHE A 33 3.36 0.29 -6.71
N ASN A 34 4.13 1.06 -7.50
CA ASN A 34 4.99 0.54 -8.58
C ASN A 34 4.24 -0.46 -9.47
N ASP A 35 3.08 -0.05 -9.98
CA ASP A 35 2.17 -0.86 -10.79
C ASP A 35 1.54 -2.08 -10.10
N TYR A 36 1.90 -2.35 -8.84
CA TYR A 36 1.27 -3.40 -8.06
C TYR A 36 -0.03 -2.88 -7.42
N PRO A 37 -1.18 -3.54 -7.67
CA PRO A 37 -2.46 -3.09 -7.14
C PRO A 37 -2.63 -3.48 -5.67
N ILE A 38 -3.00 -2.49 -4.87
CA ILE A 38 -3.23 -2.62 -3.43
C ILE A 38 -4.66 -2.17 -3.12
N CYS A 39 -5.37 -2.96 -2.34
CA CYS A 39 -6.65 -2.62 -1.74
C CYS A 39 -6.42 -2.03 -0.35
N ILE A 40 -6.86 -0.78 -0.15
CA ILE A 40 -6.72 -0.04 1.10
C ILE A 40 -8.10 0.23 1.67
N TYR A 41 -8.24 0.02 2.97
CA TYR A 41 -9.50 0.23 3.68
C TYR A 41 -9.28 0.61 5.14
N ARG A 42 -10.30 1.24 5.74
CA ARG A 42 -10.37 1.44 7.19
C ARG A 42 -11.27 0.40 7.82
N ASP A 43 -10.76 -0.26 8.83
CA ASP A 43 -11.56 -1.19 9.64
C ASP A 43 -12.58 -0.44 10.52
N LYS A 44 -13.35 -1.18 11.32
CA LYS A 44 -14.35 -0.61 12.24
C LYS A 44 -13.76 0.36 13.25
N ASN A 45 -12.48 0.20 13.61
CA ASN A 45 -11.74 1.08 14.52
C ASN A 45 -11.08 2.25 13.80
N SER A 46 -11.41 2.48 12.53
CA SER A 46 -10.82 3.50 11.66
C SER A 46 -9.33 3.31 11.36
N LYS A 47 -8.75 2.16 11.74
CA LYS A 47 -7.35 1.84 11.42
C LYS A 47 -7.21 1.52 9.94
N ILE A 48 -6.19 2.08 9.31
CA ILE A 48 -5.82 1.78 7.93
C ILE A 48 -5.27 0.35 7.83
N ASN A 49 -5.73 -0.35 6.82
CA ASN A 49 -5.23 -1.66 6.41
C ASN A 49 -4.97 -1.65 4.91
N ALA A 50 -3.96 -2.40 4.48
CA ALA A 50 -3.60 -2.54 3.08
C ALA A 50 -3.30 -4.01 2.77
N ILE A 51 -3.94 -4.55 1.74
CA ILE A 51 -3.75 -5.92 1.26
C ILE A 51 -3.55 -5.88 -0.26
N SER A 52 -2.98 -6.96 -0.82
CA SER A 52 -2.97 -7.10 -2.28
C SER A 52 -4.40 -6.99 -2.83
N ASP A 53 -4.54 -6.28 -3.94
CA ASP A 53 -5.84 -6.16 -4.64
C ASP A 53 -6.14 -7.34 -5.58
N ILE A 54 -5.34 -8.41 -5.48
CA ILE A 54 -5.45 -9.58 -6.35
C ILE A 54 -5.94 -10.77 -5.53
N CYS A 55 -7.19 -11.15 -5.73
CA CYS A 55 -7.77 -12.34 -5.10
C CYS A 55 -7.01 -13.61 -5.47
N THR A 56 -6.62 -14.41 -4.46
CA THR A 56 -5.85 -15.66 -4.67
C THR A 56 -6.60 -16.71 -5.47
N HIS A 57 -7.94 -16.64 -5.53
CA HIS A 57 -8.75 -17.63 -6.25
C HIS A 57 -8.56 -17.48 -7.77
N ARG A 58 -8.94 -16.34 -8.35
CA ARG A 58 -8.90 -16.08 -9.81
C ARG A 58 -8.49 -14.66 -10.17
N GLY A 59 -7.72 -13.98 -9.33
CA GLY A 59 -7.13 -12.68 -9.65
C GLY A 59 -8.10 -11.49 -9.70
N ALA A 60 -9.35 -11.66 -9.25
CA ALA A 60 -10.30 -10.55 -9.22
C ALA A 60 -9.82 -9.44 -8.26
N SER A 61 -10.05 -8.17 -8.62
CA SER A 61 -9.70 -7.04 -7.77
C SER A 61 -10.60 -6.99 -6.53
N LEU A 62 -10.00 -7.10 -5.36
CA LEU A 62 -10.70 -7.08 -4.07
C LEU A 62 -11.33 -5.73 -3.77
N SER A 63 -10.74 -4.65 -4.27
CA SER A 63 -11.26 -3.28 -4.10
C SER A 63 -12.61 -3.04 -4.75
N TYR A 64 -13.05 -3.87 -5.69
CA TYR A 64 -14.40 -3.84 -6.25
C TYR A 64 -15.41 -4.66 -5.44
N GLY A 65 -14.96 -5.31 -4.38
CA GLY A 65 -15.78 -6.09 -3.47
C GLY A 65 -16.46 -5.25 -2.39
N LYS A 66 -16.66 -5.86 -1.24
CA LYS A 66 -17.34 -5.23 -0.10
C LYS A 66 -16.49 -5.33 1.16
N LEU A 67 -16.50 -4.28 1.97
CA LEU A 67 -16.02 -4.34 3.34
C LEU A 67 -17.17 -4.78 4.24
N MET A 68 -17.02 -5.97 4.84
CA MET A 68 -18.04 -6.59 5.67
C MET A 68 -17.97 -6.04 7.11
N ASN A 69 -19.08 -6.15 7.86
CA ASN A 69 -19.16 -5.70 9.25
C ASN A 69 -18.16 -6.40 10.20
N ASN A 70 -17.69 -7.59 9.84
CA ASN A 70 -16.65 -8.33 10.55
C ASN A 70 -15.21 -7.91 10.19
N ASN A 71 -15.03 -6.80 9.47
CA ASN A 71 -13.77 -6.30 8.90
C ASN A 71 -13.15 -7.17 7.79
N CYS A 72 -13.87 -8.13 7.27
CA CYS A 72 -13.40 -8.89 6.12
C CYS A 72 -13.63 -8.11 4.82
N VAL A 73 -12.68 -8.22 3.90
CA VAL A 73 -12.84 -7.81 2.51
C VAL A 73 -13.42 -9.00 1.74
N GLN A 74 -14.62 -8.86 1.22
CA GLN A 74 -15.29 -9.90 0.42
C GLN A 74 -14.99 -9.69 -1.06
N CYS A 75 -14.47 -10.73 -1.72
CA CYS A 75 -14.21 -10.73 -3.15
C CYS A 75 -15.51 -10.60 -3.95
N PRO A 76 -15.56 -9.72 -4.99
CA PRO A 76 -16.78 -9.51 -5.75
C PRO A 76 -17.15 -10.68 -6.66
N TYR A 77 -16.19 -11.59 -6.92
CA TYR A 77 -16.37 -12.65 -7.92
C TYR A 77 -17.01 -13.91 -7.32
N HIS A 78 -16.42 -14.46 -6.22
CA HIS A 78 -16.91 -15.71 -5.62
C HIS A 78 -17.11 -15.61 -4.10
N GLY A 79 -17.16 -14.40 -3.54
CA GLY A 79 -17.48 -14.18 -2.14
C GLY A 79 -16.39 -14.62 -1.13
N TRP A 80 -15.17 -14.92 -1.58
CA TRP A 80 -14.08 -15.23 -0.64
C TRP A 80 -13.81 -14.04 0.28
N GLU A 81 -13.68 -14.31 1.57
CA GLU A 81 -13.49 -13.26 2.58
C GLU A 81 -12.08 -13.28 3.16
N TYR A 82 -11.49 -12.09 3.25
CA TYR A 82 -10.14 -11.88 3.73
C TYR A 82 -10.14 -10.93 4.94
N GLU A 83 -9.61 -11.40 6.07
CA GLU A 83 -9.31 -10.54 7.22
C GLU A 83 -7.80 -10.30 7.30
N LYS A 84 -7.38 -9.04 7.13
CA LYS A 84 -5.94 -8.67 7.11
C LYS A 84 -5.11 -9.56 6.16
N GLY A 85 -5.66 -9.86 5.00
CA GLY A 85 -5.02 -10.71 4.01
C GLY A 85 -5.25 -12.22 4.17
N LEU A 86 -5.57 -12.72 5.34
CA LEU A 86 -5.85 -14.15 5.56
C LEU A 86 -7.27 -14.51 5.15
N ILE A 87 -7.45 -15.68 4.56
CA ILE A 87 -8.77 -16.20 4.21
C ILE A 87 -9.52 -16.59 5.47
N LYS A 88 -10.74 -16.09 5.60
CA LYS A 88 -11.67 -16.39 6.70
C LYS A 88 -12.85 -17.23 6.28
N CYS A 89 -13.32 -17.05 5.05
CA CYS A 89 -14.46 -17.79 4.52
C CYS A 89 -14.30 -18.05 3.02
N ILE A 90 -14.58 -19.27 2.65
CA ILE A 90 -14.77 -19.71 1.27
C ILE A 90 -16.18 -20.23 1.16
N PRO A 91 -17.13 -19.55 0.49
CA PRO A 91 -18.54 -19.96 0.46
C PRO A 91 -18.76 -21.39 -0.02
N GLY A 92 -17.97 -21.82 -1.03
CA GLY A 92 -18.04 -23.20 -1.56
C GLY A 92 -17.39 -24.26 -0.66
N ASN A 93 -16.64 -23.86 0.37
CA ASN A 93 -16.00 -24.78 1.34
C ASN A 93 -15.79 -24.06 2.70
N PRO A 94 -16.86 -23.88 3.48
CA PRO A 94 -16.79 -23.09 4.73
C PRO A 94 -15.97 -23.76 5.84
N THR A 95 -15.65 -25.04 5.71
CA THR A 95 -14.82 -25.78 6.66
C THR A 95 -13.33 -25.61 6.40
N LEU A 96 -12.94 -25.20 5.20
CA LEU A 96 -11.55 -24.96 4.85
C LEU A 96 -11.04 -23.72 5.58
N LYS A 97 -10.18 -23.95 6.54
CA LYS A 97 -9.41 -22.92 7.24
C LYS A 97 -7.95 -23.15 6.92
N GLY A 98 -7.23 -22.11 6.61
CA GLY A 98 -5.81 -22.22 6.32
C GLY A 98 -5.09 -20.90 6.51
N ASP A 99 -3.78 -20.99 6.76
CA ASP A 99 -2.90 -19.83 6.91
C ASP A 99 -2.46 -19.30 5.53
N PHE A 100 -3.37 -19.27 4.57
CA PHE A 100 -3.12 -18.73 3.24
C PHE A 100 -4.06 -17.56 2.92
N GLY A 101 -3.68 -16.75 1.97
CA GLY A 101 -4.44 -15.55 1.64
C GLY A 101 -3.73 -14.67 0.62
N VAL A 102 -3.90 -13.38 0.76
CA VAL A 102 -3.23 -12.36 -0.04
C VAL A 102 -2.20 -11.59 0.79
N PRO A 103 -1.11 -11.09 0.18
CA PRO A 103 -0.14 -10.24 0.86
C PRO A 103 -0.81 -9.11 1.64
N MET A 104 -0.37 -8.91 2.88
CA MET A 104 -0.74 -7.78 3.71
C MET A 104 0.47 -6.86 3.88
N PHE A 105 0.25 -5.57 3.74
CA PHE A 105 1.28 -4.54 3.89
C PHE A 105 1.15 -3.87 5.25
N LYS A 106 2.28 -3.61 5.92
CA LYS A 106 2.27 -2.75 7.11
C LYS A 106 1.87 -1.36 6.70
N THR A 107 1.01 -0.74 7.50
CA THR A 107 0.51 0.61 7.26
C THR A 107 0.90 1.52 8.41
N HIS A 108 1.15 2.77 8.10
CA HIS A 108 1.32 3.84 9.07
C HIS A 108 0.56 5.07 8.61
N GLU A 109 -0.06 5.76 9.55
CA GLU A 109 -0.79 7.00 9.30
C GLU A 109 -0.21 8.10 10.18
N GLU A 110 0.31 9.15 9.54
CA GLU A 110 0.93 10.25 10.25
C GLU A 110 0.78 11.56 9.48
N ASN A 111 0.55 12.65 10.20
CA ASN A 111 0.42 14.01 9.63
C ASN A 111 -0.57 14.10 8.45
N GLY A 112 -1.66 13.31 8.50
CA GLY A 112 -2.68 13.27 7.46
C GLY A 112 -2.25 12.54 6.17
N ASP A 113 -1.17 11.78 6.22
CA ASP A 113 -0.67 10.94 5.13
C ASP A 113 -0.69 9.46 5.51
N ILE A 114 -0.90 8.60 4.50
CA ILE A 114 -0.83 7.15 4.63
C ILE A 114 0.44 6.65 3.98
N TYR A 115 1.11 5.76 4.69
CA TYR A 115 2.34 5.10 4.28
C TYR A 115 2.15 3.58 4.32
N ILE A 116 2.82 2.88 3.40
CA ILE A 116 2.93 1.41 3.40
C ILE A 116 4.38 0.98 3.38
N CYS A 117 4.65 -0.15 4.01
CA CYS A 117 5.91 -0.86 3.85
C CYS A 117 5.69 -2.00 2.84
N PRO A 118 6.41 -2.04 1.71
CA PRO A 118 6.21 -3.04 0.65
C PRO A 118 6.70 -4.45 1.04
N THR A 119 7.48 -4.58 2.11
CA THR A 119 7.81 -5.89 2.65
C THR A 119 6.57 -6.49 3.29
N TYR A 120 6.10 -7.58 2.72
CA TYR A 120 4.97 -8.34 3.24
C TYR A 120 5.44 -9.69 3.74
N ASP A 121 4.74 -10.19 4.75
CA ASP A 121 4.93 -11.54 5.22
C ASP A 121 3.58 -12.10 5.65
N ILE A 122 3.13 -13.12 4.93
CA ILE A 122 1.91 -13.83 5.28
C ILE A 122 2.20 -14.86 6.39
N ASN A 123 3.44 -15.38 6.46
CA ASN A 123 3.79 -16.56 7.25
C ASN A 123 5.01 -16.36 8.16
N SER A 124 5.56 -15.17 8.27
CA SER A 124 6.76 -14.98 9.09
C SER A 124 6.40 -14.97 10.57
N LYS A 125 6.60 -16.11 11.21
CA LYS A 125 6.75 -16.19 12.67
C LYS A 125 7.92 -15.33 13.17
N ASN A 126 8.82 -14.92 12.27
CA ASN A 126 9.99 -14.08 12.50
C ASN A 126 9.87 -12.75 11.75
N GLY A 127 8.73 -12.07 11.84
CA GLY A 127 8.42 -10.86 11.08
C GLY A 127 9.65 -10.00 10.82
N ILE A 128 9.95 -9.76 9.55
CA ILE A 128 10.97 -8.78 9.16
C ILE A 128 10.62 -7.50 9.91
N LYS A 129 11.45 -7.10 10.86
CA LYS A 129 11.25 -5.85 11.59
C LYS A 129 11.38 -4.74 10.57
N ALA A 130 10.25 -4.23 10.08
CA ALA A 130 10.27 -3.00 9.33
C ALA A 130 10.99 -1.97 10.21
N ASN A 131 11.98 -1.29 9.65
CA ASN A 131 12.50 -0.12 10.30
C ASN A 131 11.34 0.88 10.41
N ASN A 132 10.81 1.10 11.60
CA ASN A 132 9.63 1.92 11.82
C ASN A 132 9.89 3.41 11.62
N SER A 133 11.10 3.80 11.24
CA SER A 133 11.42 5.19 11.02
C SER A 133 10.95 5.64 9.63
N ILE A 134 9.87 6.41 9.62
CA ILE A 134 9.61 7.33 8.53
C ILE A 134 10.60 8.48 8.73
N TYR A 135 11.43 8.74 7.72
CA TYR A 135 12.21 9.96 7.75
C TYR A 135 11.27 11.15 7.53
N ILE A 136 11.07 11.91 8.57
CA ILE A 136 10.39 13.20 8.51
C ILE A 136 11.48 14.25 8.66
N PRO A 137 11.69 15.13 7.66
CA PRO A 137 12.66 16.19 7.76
C PRO A 137 12.40 17.05 9.02
N PRO A 138 13.43 17.48 9.74
CA PRO A 138 13.28 18.33 10.93
C PRO A 138 12.41 19.56 10.67
N GLU A 139 12.51 20.14 9.48
CA GLU A 139 11.73 21.29 9.01
C GLU A 139 10.23 21.01 9.00
N ALA A 140 9.83 19.74 8.93
CA ALA A 140 8.41 19.36 9.00
C ALA A 140 7.80 19.58 10.39
N HIS A 141 8.61 19.75 11.42
CA HIS A 141 8.17 20.04 12.78
C HIS A 141 8.45 21.50 13.20
N ASP A 142 9.07 22.28 12.32
CA ASP A 142 9.39 23.69 12.58
C ASP A 142 8.30 24.59 11.99
N GLU A 143 7.62 25.34 12.83
CA GLU A 143 6.53 26.25 12.45
C GLU A 143 6.99 27.44 11.60
N SER A 144 8.29 27.73 11.57
CA SER A 144 8.86 28.77 10.71
C SER A 144 8.86 28.39 9.22
N PHE A 145 8.69 27.09 8.91
CA PHE A 145 8.61 26.60 7.54
C PHE A 145 7.17 26.42 7.06
N VAL A 146 6.88 26.99 5.90
CA VAL A 146 5.60 26.80 5.22
C VAL A 146 5.65 25.51 4.41
N ARG A 147 4.72 24.59 4.67
CA ARG A 147 4.62 23.33 3.92
C ARG A 147 3.84 23.54 2.64
N ILE A 148 4.49 23.38 1.50
CA ILE A 148 3.85 23.34 0.19
C ILE A 148 3.73 21.89 -0.25
N TYR A 149 2.51 21.46 -0.59
CA TYR A 149 2.25 20.12 -1.08
C TYR A 149 2.01 20.15 -2.58
N GLY A 150 2.89 19.48 -3.32
CA GLY A 150 2.71 19.22 -4.75
C GLY A 150 2.58 17.73 -5.02
N ASN A 151 1.85 17.37 -6.06
CA ASN A 151 1.81 16.03 -6.60
C ASN A 151 1.78 16.12 -8.12
N LYS A 152 2.74 15.46 -8.76
CA LYS A 152 2.79 15.35 -10.22
C LYS A 152 2.95 13.89 -10.60
N HIS A 153 2.02 13.38 -11.41
CA HIS A 153 2.14 12.06 -11.98
C HIS A 153 3.03 12.11 -13.22
N ILE A 154 4.15 11.41 -13.21
CA ILE A 154 5.09 11.33 -14.33
C ILE A 154 5.06 9.89 -14.86
N ARG A 155 4.68 9.73 -16.14
CA ARG A 155 4.63 8.43 -16.82
C ARG A 155 6.01 8.07 -17.39
N ARG A 156 6.99 7.84 -16.51
CA ARG A 156 8.35 7.44 -16.88
C ARG A 156 8.87 6.40 -15.87
N PRO A 157 9.82 5.54 -16.27
CA PRO A 157 10.47 4.65 -15.33
C PRO A 157 11.12 5.41 -14.17
N ASN A 158 11.04 4.88 -12.96
CA ASN A 158 11.59 5.52 -11.76
C ASN A 158 13.09 5.85 -11.91
N GLN A 159 13.84 4.98 -12.58
CA GLN A 159 15.26 5.19 -12.83
C GLN A 159 15.52 6.50 -13.59
N MET A 160 14.76 6.79 -14.65
CA MET A 160 14.91 8.03 -15.42
C MET A 160 14.62 9.27 -14.58
N ILE A 161 13.64 9.19 -13.67
CA ILE A 161 13.32 10.30 -12.77
C ILE A 161 14.45 10.50 -11.77
N THR A 162 14.97 9.41 -11.18
CA THR A 162 16.09 9.47 -10.24
C THR A 162 17.36 10.02 -10.89
N GLU A 163 17.70 9.56 -12.09
CA GLU A 163 18.84 10.05 -12.85
C GLU A 163 18.72 11.55 -13.13
N ASN A 164 17.53 12.01 -13.55
CA ASN A 164 17.29 13.43 -13.81
C ASN A 164 17.40 14.28 -12.53
N VAL A 165 16.87 13.81 -11.40
CA VAL A 165 16.92 14.54 -10.13
C VAL A 165 18.36 14.60 -9.59
N LEU A 166 19.16 13.57 -9.81
CA LEU A 166 20.57 13.51 -9.36
C LEU A 166 21.52 14.26 -10.31
N ASP A 167 21.10 14.55 -11.53
CA ASP A 167 21.87 15.36 -12.47
C ASP A 167 21.72 16.85 -12.16
N MET A 168 22.54 17.37 -11.27
CA MET A 168 22.51 18.78 -10.89
C MET A 168 22.98 19.72 -12.00
N MET A 169 23.72 19.21 -12.98
CA MET A 169 24.31 20.05 -14.03
C MET A 169 23.27 20.54 -15.04
N HIS A 170 22.21 19.75 -15.32
CA HIS A 170 21.18 20.15 -16.28
C HIS A 170 20.36 21.36 -15.81
N ILE A 171 20.24 21.58 -14.49
CA ILE A 171 19.44 22.66 -13.91
C ILE A 171 19.84 24.01 -14.48
N SER A 172 21.16 24.26 -14.58
CA SER A 172 21.70 25.53 -15.09
C SER A 172 21.48 25.77 -16.59
N TYR A 173 21.12 24.74 -17.35
CA TYR A 173 20.97 24.84 -18.81
C TYR A 173 19.53 24.65 -19.30
N VAL A 174 18.71 23.94 -18.53
CA VAL A 174 17.33 23.56 -18.95
C VAL A 174 16.28 24.39 -18.23
N HIS A 175 16.55 24.84 -17.02
CA HIS A 175 15.59 25.54 -16.17
C HIS A 175 15.97 27.02 -15.91
N THR A 176 16.65 27.65 -16.87
CA THR A 176 16.98 29.10 -16.84
C THR A 176 15.80 29.97 -17.28
#